data_25f5539b8391afe6f35c54f213984a4f
#
_entry.id   25f5539b8391afe6f35c54f213984a4f
#
_cell.length_a   1.000
_cell.length_b   1.000
_cell.length_c   1.000
_cell.angle_alpha   90.00
_cell.angle_beta   90.00
_cell.angle_gamma   90.00
#
_symmetry.space_group_name_H-M   'P 1'
#
loop_
_entity.id
_entity.type
_entity.pdbx_description
1 polymer ?
#
loop_
_entity_poly.entity_id
_entity_poly.type
_entity_poly.pdbx_seq_one_letter_code
_entity_poly.pdbx_strand_id
1 'polypeptide(L)'
;MHKEFTILEDIIVHSVPDGIRTTLEKGKSGIISQSLGDNYTIVVEGNMYQLSGIDGEKIGEEKRELSSNNFANEEEVWNVLHTCYDPEIPVNIVDLGLVYNCELQEEECGVNILIQMTLTAPGCGMGPVIADEVKQKLLSLSGAKAVEVELVWEPQWNQDMMSDAAKLQLGLY
;
A
#
# COMPACT_ATOMS: atom_id res chain seq x y z
N MET A 1 0.67 -23.97 5.53
CA MET A 1 1.44 -24.57 6.64
C MET A 1 1.66 -23.47 7.68
N HIS A 2 1.14 -23.66 8.87
CA HIS A 2 1.31 -22.69 9.95
C HIS A 2 2.65 -22.96 10.65
N LYS A 3 3.48 -21.95 10.74
CA LYS A 3 4.81 -22.04 11.39
C LYS A 3 4.73 -21.33 12.74
N GLU A 4 5.09 -22.04 13.80
CA GLU A 4 5.18 -21.45 15.15
C GLU A 4 6.45 -20.60 15.29
N PHE A 5 6.35 -19.51 16.04
CA PHE A 5 7.48 -18.64 16.37
C PHE A 5 7.39 -18.12 17.79
N THR A 6 8.50 -17.60 18.27
CA THR A 6 8.58 -16.85 19.53
C THR A 6 9.22 -15.49 19.26
N ILE A 7 8.65 -14.44 19.83
CA ILE A 7 9.15 -13.07 19.68
C ILE A 7 10.48 -12.93 20.42
N LEU A 8 11.55 -12.65 19.69
CA LEU A 8 12.91 -12.52 20.22
C LEU A 8 13.23 -11.13 20.75
N GLU A 9 12.57 -10.10 20.21
CA GLU A 9 12.65 -8.70 20.63
C GLU A 9 11.27 -8.07 20.46
N ASP A 10 10.99 -6.98 21.18
CA ASP A 10 9.73 -6.26 21.03
C ASP A 10 9.49 -5.85 19.56
N ILE A 11 8.31 -6.14 19.07
CA ILE A 11 7.92 -5.86 17.68
C ILE A 11 6.75 -4.90 17.61
N ILE A 12 6.77 -4.08 16.58
CA ILE A 12 5.65 -3.21 16.23
C ILE A 12 4.85 -3.87 15.12
N VAL A 13 3.58 -4.05 15.35
CA VAL A 13 2.65 -4.70 14.44
C VAL A 13 1.40 -3.86 14.26
N HIS A 14 0.60 -4.20 13.26
CA HIS A 14 -0.71 -3.59 13.03
C HIS A 14 -1.79 -4.65 13.13
N SER A 15 -2.82 -4.40 13.95
CA SER A 15 -3.96 -5.31 14.08
C SER A 15 -4.70 -5.47 12.76
N VAL A 16 -5.21 -6.66 12.50
CA VAL A 16 -6.03 -6.95 11.31
C VAL A 16 -7.44 -7.29 11.77
N PRO A 17 -8.48 -6.65 11.24
CA PRO A 17 -8.50 -5.71 10.11
C PRO A 17 -8.34 -4.22 10.46
N ASP A 18 -8.28 -3.86 11.73
CA ASP A 18 -8.43 -2.47 12.19
C ASP A 18 -7.23 -1.57 11.89
N GLY A 19 -6.05 -2.13 11.61
CA GLY A 19 -4.83 -1.38 11.33
C GLY A 19 -4.24 -0.63 12.53
N ILE A 20 -4.64 -0.98 13.75
CA ILE A 20 -4.15 -0.31 14.97
C ILE A 20 -2.71 -0.75 15.25
N ARG A 21 -1.83 0.24 15.37
CA ARG A 21 -0.44 0.01 15.74
C ARG A 21 -0.34 -0.49 17.18
N THR A 22 0.27 -1.64 17.35
CA THR A 22 0.42 -2.32 18.64
C THR A 22 1.85 -2.80 18.82
N THR A 23 2.36 -2.79 20.04
CA THR A 23 3.65 -3.39 20.38
C THR A 23 3.42 -4.74 21.04
N LEU A 24 4.04 -5.78 20.50
CA LEU A 24 4.05 -7.11 21.10
C LEU A 24 5.40 -7.33 21.78
N GLU A 25 5.34 -7.74 23.04
CA GLU A 25 6.54 -7.90 23.87
C GLU A 25 7.30 -9.19 23.54
N LYS A 26 8.61 -9.13 23.73
CA LYS A 26 9.50 -10.30 23.68
C LYS A 26 8.99 -11.44 24.55
N GLY A 27 9.14 -12.66 24.06
CA GLY A 27 8.78 -13.90 24.77
C GLY A 27 7.38 -14.41 24.50
N LYS A 28 6.52 -13.62 23.83
CA LYS A 28 5.23 -14.12 23.36
C LYS A 28 5.42 -15.07 22.18
N SER A 29 4.58 -16.08 22.11
CA SER A 29 4.58 -17.05 21.02
C SER A 29 3.34 -16.88 20.15
N GLY A 30 3.47 -17.22 18.88
CA GLY A 30 2.40 -17.16 17.93
C GLY A 30 2.63 -18.07 16.72
N ILE A 31 1.78 -17.93 15.74
CA ILE A 31 1.91 -18.65 14.47
C ILE A 31 1.94 -17.66 13.31
N ILE A 32 2.74 -17.98 12.29
CA ILE A 32 2.70 -17.30 11.01
C ILE A 32 1.59 -17.95 10.19
N SER A 33 0.51 -17.22 9.97
CA SER A 33 -0.63 -17.72 9.18
C SER A 33 -0.42 -17.52 7.69
N GLN A 34 0.30 -16.47 7.33
CA GLN A 34 0.51 -16.11 5.94
C GLN A 34 1.81 -15.31 5.77
N SER A 35 2.48 -15.54 4.66
CA SER A 35 3.73 -14.89 4.30
C SER A 35 3.64 -14.48 2.82
N LEU A 36 2.93 -13.39 2.56
CA LEU A 36 2.74 -12.85 1.22
C LEU A 36 3.45 -11.50 1.05
N GLY A 37 4.12 -11.34 -0.08
CA GLY A 37 4.85 -10.13 -0.39
C GLY A 37 5.94 -9.85 0.66
N ASP A 38 6.01 -8.60 1.09
CA ASP A 38 7.05 -8.12 2.00
C ASP A 38 6.67 -8.19 3.49
N ASN A 39 5.48 -8.71 3.81
CA ASN A 39 4.95 -8.74 5.17
C ASN A 39 4.61 -10.16 5.63
N TYR A 40 4.55 -10.32 6.94
CA TYR A 40 4.05 -11.53 7.58
C TYR A 40 2.69 -11.24 8.23
N THR A 41 1.75 -12.16 8.08
CA THR A 41 0.53 -12.16 8.89
C THR A 41 0.72 -13.18 10.02
N ILE A 42 0.65 -12.69 11.24
CA ILE A 42 0.90 -13.48 12.44
C ILE A 42 -0.34 -13.50 13.33
N VAL A 43 -0.49 -14.58 14.08
CA VAL A 43 -1.54 -14.71 15.11
C VAL A 43 -0.86 -14.90 16.46
N VAL A 44 -1.11 -13.99 17.38
CA VAL A 44 -0.59 -14.02 18.75
C VAL A 44 -1.76 -13.87 19.71
N GLU A 45 -1.86 -14.78 20.67
CA GLU A 45 -2.96 -14.78 21.67
C GLU A 45 -4.37 -14.71 21.05
N GLY A 46 -4.55 -15.32 19.87
CA GLY A 46 -5.83 -15.35 19.16
C GLY A 46 -6.15 -14.11 18.32
N ASN A 47 -5.29 -13.11 18.32
CA ASN A 47 -5.45 -11.91 17.52
C ASN A 47 -4.52 -11.93 16.31
N MET A 48 -5.01 -11.43 15.18
CA MET A 48 -4.26 -11.36 13.93
C MET A 48 -3.57 -10.01 13.78
N TYR A 49 -2.31 -10.04 13.36
CA TYR A 49 -1.49 -8.85 13.16
C TYR A 49 -0.69 -8.94 11.88
N GLN A 50 -0.39 -7.79 11.30
CA GLN A 50 0.57 -7.66 10.21
C GLN A 50 1.91 -7.18 10.75
N LEU A 51 2.98 -7.93 10.46
CA LEU A 51 4.36 -7.60 10.78
C LEU A 51 5.12 -7.29 9.50
N SER A 52 5.89 -6.20 9.52
CA SER A 52 6.80 -5.90 8.41
C SER A 52 7.87 -6.99 8.25
N GLY A 53 8.17 -7.37 7.01
CA GLY A 53 9.21 -8.35 6.72
C GLY A 53 10.61 -7.91 7.16
N ILE A 54 10.85 -6.60 7.31
CA ILE A 54 12.10 -6.06 7.86
C ILE A 54 12.33 -6.57 9.29
N ASP A 55 11.25 -6.75 10.05
CA ASP A 55 11.29 -7.24 11.43
C ASP A 55 11.21 -8.78 11.53
N GLY A 56 11.32 -9.49 10.42
CA GLY A 56 11.26 -10.96 10.38
C GLY A 56 12.28 -11.63 11.31
N GLU A 57 13.49 -11.08 11.41
CA GLU A 57 14.51 -11.61 12.32
C GLU A 57 14.06 -11.64 13.79
N LYS A 58 13.21 -10.72 14.19
CA LYS A 58 12.68 -10.63 15.55
C LYS A 58 11.71 -11.74 15.92
N ILE A 59 11.24 -12.47 14.92
CA ILE A 59 10.40 -13.68 15.10
C ILE A 59 11.10 -14.95 14.62
N GLY A 60 12.43 -14.88 14.39
CA GLY A 60 13.23 -16.03 13.95
C GLY A 60 13.08 -16.39 12.48
N GLU A 61 12.52 -15.50 11.67
CA GLU A 61 12.44 -15.62 10.22
C GLU A 61 13.57 -14.84 9.55
N GLU A 62 13.77 -15.11 8.26
CA GLU A 62 14.72 -14.32 7.48
C GLU A 62 14.23 -12.86 7.39
N LYS A 63 15.16 -11.94 7.63
CA LYS A 63 14.94 -10.54 7.29
C LYS A 63 14.70 -10.46 5.79
N ARG A 64 13.52 -10.06 5.41
CA ARG A 64 13.26 -9.70 4.03
C ARG A 64 13.88 -8.33 3.79
N GLU A 65 15.12 -8.34 3.33
CA GLU A 65 15.68 -7.13 2.77
C GLU A 65 14.81 -6.76 1.58
N LEU A 66 14.19 -5.61 1.67
CA LEU A 66 13.66 -4.92 0.50
C LEU A 66 14.81 -4.95 -0.50
N SER A 67 14.61 -5.61 -1.61
CA SER A 67 15.66 -5.93 -2.58
C SER A 67 16.57 -4.73 -2.78
N SER A 68 17.78 -4.89 -2.30
CA SER A 68 18.79 -3.87 -2.16
C SER A 68 19.08 -3.15 -3.47
N ASN A 69 19.17 -1.84 -3.41
CA ASN A 69 19.70 -0.91 -4.40
C ASN A 69 18.84 -0.55 -5.62
N ASN A 70 17.62 -1.00 -5.73
CA ASN A 70 16.70 -0.44 -6.71
C ASN A 70 15.76 0.53 -6.00
N PHE A 71 15.96 1.80 -6.25
CA PHE A 71 14.95 2.81 -5.90
C PHE A 71 13.65 2.49 -6.62
N ALA A 72 12.53 2.86 -6.03
CA ALA A 72 11.23 2.75 -6.66
C ALA A 72 11.30 3.28 -8.10
N ASN A 73 10.86 2.50 -9.05
CA ASN A 73 10.78 2.90 -10.45
C ASN A 73 9.31 3.17 -10.82
N GLU A 74 9.11 3.75 -11.99
CA GLU A 74 7.77 4.09 -12.47
C GLU A 74 6.83 2.87 -12.54
N GLU A 75 7.35 1.71 -12.97
CA GLU A 75 6.57 0.47 -13.04
C GLU A 75 6.05 0.02 -11.67
N GLU A 76 6.90 0.06 -10.65
CA GLU A 76 6.51 -0.27 -9.28
C GLU A 76 5.47 0.70 -8.73
N VAL A 77 5.61 1.98 -9.03
CA VAL A 77 4.61 3.00 -8.65
C VAL A 77 3.26 2.69 -9.30
N TRP A 78 3.21 2.40 -10.59
CA TRP A 78 1.98 2.04 -11.27
C TRP A 78 1.37 0.75 -10.74
N ASN A 79 2.17 -0.25 -10.41
CA ASN A 79 1.71 -1.49 -9.78
C ASN A 79 1.02 -1.22 -8.43
N VAL A 80 1.58 -0.33 -7.62
CA VAL A 80 0.95 0.09 -6.35
C VAL A 80 -0.35 0.83 -6.60
N LEU A 81 -0.38 1.76 -7.55
CA LEU A 81 -1.59 2.51 -7.90
C LEU A 81 -2.74 1.60 -8.35
N HIS A 82 -2.45 0.50 -9.05
CA HIS A 82 -3.44 -0.52 -9.42
C HIS A 82 -4.04 -1.26 -8.22
N THR A 83 -3.43 -1.18 -7.05
CA THR A 83 -3.96 -1.77 -5.81
C THR A 83 -4.83 -0.82 -5.00
N CYS A 84 -4.97 0.43 -5.42
CA CYS A 84 -5.81 1.44 -4.78
C CYS A 84 -7.18 1.47 -5.46
N TYR A 85 -8.24 1.42 -4.68
CA TYR A 85 -9.62 1.37 -5.17
C TYR A 85 -10.42 2.58 -4.72
N ASP A 86 -11.36 3.00 -5.56
CA ASP A 86 -12.39 3.94 -5.16
C ASP A 86 -13.34 3.24 -4.16
N PRO A 87 -13.77 3.88 -3.07
CA PRO A 87 -14.61 3.24 -2.07
C PRO A 87 -16.02 2.92 -2.54
N GLU A 88 -16.50 3.58 -3.57
CA GLU A 88 -17.86 3.41 -4.10
C GLU A 88 -17.90 2.55 -5.37
N ILE A 89 -16.81 2.55 -6.14
CA ILE A 89 -16.71 1.85 -7.43
C ILE A 89 -15.65 0.74 -7.30
N PRO A 90 -16.02 -0.54 -7.52
CA PRO A 90 -15.10 -1.67 -7.31
C PRO A 90 -14.07 -1.82 -8.43
N VAL A 91 -13.43 -0.73 -8.81
CA VAL A 91 -12.38 -0.67 -9.83
C VAL A 91 -11.23 0.15 -9.27
N ASN A 92 -10.00 -0.21 -9.62
CA ASN A 92 -8.83 0.53 -9.16
C ASN A 92 -8.76 1.93 -9.79
N ILE A 93 -8.08 2.84 -9.12
CA ILE A 93 -8.01 4.25 -9.52
C ILE A 93 -7.34 4.49 -10.89
N VAL A 94 -6.46 3.59 -11.31
CA VAL A 94 -5.78 3.69 -12.61
C VAL A 94 -6.75 3.39 -13.75
N ASP A 95 -7.47 2.27 -13.64
CA ASP A 95 -8.47 1.88 -14.63
C ASP A 95 -9.69 2.81 -14.67
N LEU A 96 -10.00 3.45 -13.54
CA LEU A 96 -10.99 4.52 -13.50
C LEU A 96 -10.55 5.81 -14.22
N GLY A 97 -9.24 5.95 -14.50
CA GLY A 97 -8.70 7.16 -15.11
C GLY A 97 -8.56 8.33 -14.13
N LEU A 98 -8.43 8.05 -12.85
CA LEU A 98 -8.29 9.07 -11.80
C LEU A 98 -6.88 9.61 -11.66
N VAL A 99 -5.87 8.86 -12.07
CA VAL A 99 -4.47 9.28 -12.02
C VAL A 99 -4.11 10.02 -13.32
N TYR A 100 -3.82 11.32 -13.19
CA TYR A 100 -3.52 12.17 -14.35
C TYR A 100 -2.04 12.30 -14.62
N ASN A 101 -1.20 12.30 -13.58
CA ASN A 101 0.23 12.43 -13.73
C ASN A 101 0.96 11.65 -12.64
N CYS A 102 2.12 11.12 -12.99
CA CYS A 102 3.03 10.45 -12.08
C CYS A 102 4.44 10.90 -12.43
N GLU A 103 5.08 11.61 -11.51
CA GLU A 103 6.45 12.09 -11.68
C GLU A 103 7.35 11.49 -10.60
N LEU A 104 8.51 11.02 -11.02
CA LEU A 104 9.56 10.53 -10.14
C LEU A 104 10.78 11.44 -10.29
N GLN A 105 11.27 11.94 -9.15
CA GLN A 105 12.50 12.73 -9.07
C GLN A 105 13.54 11.92 -8.30
N GLU A 106 14.54 11.42 -9.00
CA GLU A 106 15.65 10.69 -8.39
C GLU A 106 16.58 11.66 -7.66
N GLU A 107 16.91 11.33 -6.41
CA GLU A 107 17.88 12.02 -5.59
C GLU A 107 18.95 11.04 -5.09
N GLU A 108 20.04 11.54 -4.51
CA GLU A 108 21.15 10.71 -4.01
C GLU A 108 20.70 9.65 -2.98
N CYS A 109 19.69 9.96 -2.18
CA CYS A 109 19.21 9.12 -1.08
C CYS A 109 17.87 8.43 -1.34
N GLY A 110 17.29 8.57 -2.53
CA GLY A 110 15.98 7.99 -2.83
C GLY A 110 15.24 8.69 -3.95
N VAL A 111 13.96 8.44 -4.02
CA VAL A 111 13.07 8.97 -5.05
C VAL A 111 11.94 9.76 -4.40
N ASN A 112 11.70 10.96 -4.89
CA ASN A 112 10.50 11.72 -4.58
C ASN A 112 9.43 11.41 -5.62
N ILE A 113 8.23 11.09 -5.19
CA ILE A 113 7.11 10.70 -6.04
C ILE A 113 6.01 11.76 -5.94
N LEU A 114 5.62 12.33 -7.07
CA LEU A 114 4.49 13.24 -7.17
C LEU A 114 3.38 12.57 -7.98
N ILE A 115 2.20 12.46 -7.39
CA ILE A 115 0.99 11.95 -8.04
C ILE A 115 -0.03 13.07 -8.14
N GLN A 116 -0.53 13.32 -9.33
CA GLN A 116 -1.68 14.18 -9.56
C GLN A 116 -2.87 13.29 -9.93
N MET A 117 -3.90 13.36 -9.12
CA MET A 117 -5.10 12.55 -9.30
C MET A 117 -6.37 13.36 -9.06
N THR A 118 -7.47 12.84 -9.55
CA THR A 118 -8.80 13.42 -9.34
C THR A 118 -9.75 12.40 -8.69
N LEU A 119 -10.99 12.81 -8.52
CA LEU A 119 -12.07 11.97 -8.00
C LEU A 119 -13.23 11.94 -8.98
N THR A 120 -14.08 10.92 -8.86
CA THR A 120 -15.27 10.78 -9.72
C THR A 120 -16.32 11.86 -9.48
N ALA A 121 -16.30 12.46 -8.29
CA ALA A 121 -17.20 13.56 -7.96
C ALA A 121 -16.50 14.64 -7.12
N PRO A 122 -16.63 15.92 -7.46
CA PRO A 122 -16.18 17.02 -6.63
C PRO A 122 -16.90 17.00 -5.28
N GLY A 123 -16.18 17.28 -4.19
CA GLY A 123 -16.76 17.32 -2.85
C GLY A 123 -16.99 15.96 -2.20
N CYS A 124 -16.47 14.88 -2.79
CA CYS A 124 -16.43 13.58 -2.14
C CYS A 124 -15.60 13.65 -0.86
N GLY A 125 -16.21 13.38 0.29
CA GLY A 125 -15.54 13.40 1.61
C GLY A 125 -14.43 12.33 1.73
N MET A 126 -14.37 11.38 0.82
CA MET A 126 -13.37 10.31 0.78
C MET A 126 -12.09 10.68 0.04
N GLY A 127 -12.05 11.85 -0.61
CA GLY A 127 -10.87 12.29 -1.35
C GLY A 127 -9.58 12.29 -0.54
N PRO A 128 -9.53 12.93 0.63
CA PRO A 128 -8.36 12.91 1.49
C PRO A 128 -7.97 11.50 1.95
N VAL A 129 -8.95 10.62 2.15
CA VAL A 129 -8.71 9.23 2.57
C VAL A 129 -8.03 8.43 1.45
N ILE A 130 -8.51 8.56 0.22
CA ILE A 130 -7.91 7.90 -0.94
C ILE A 130 -6.50 8.43 -1.19
N ALA A 131 -6.32 9.73 -1.14
CA ALA A 131 -5.00 10.36 -1.30
C ALA A 131 -4.01 9.89 -0.24
N ASP A 132 -4.44 9.77 1.01
CA ASP A 132 -3.61 9.26 2.09
C ASP A 132 -3.26 7.78 1.90
N GLU A 133 -4.20 6.97 1.48
CA GLU A 133 -3.96 5.55 1.15
C GLU A 133 -2.90 5.41 0.05
N VAL A 134 -3.03 6.16 -1.04
CA VAL A 134 -2.04 6.20 -2.13
C VAL A 134 -0.67 6.59 -1.60
N LYS A 135 -0.61 7.66 -0.81
CA LYS A 135 0.64 8.16 -0.21
C LYS A 135 1.30 7.09 0.68
N GLN A 136 0.56 6.47 1.58
CA GLN A 136 1.10 5.47 2.50
C GLN A 136 1.60 4.23 1.76
N LYS A 137 0.87 3.76 0.77
CA LYS A 137 1.29 2.62 -0.04
C LYS A 137 2.55 2.91 -0.87
N LEU A 138 2.66 4.11 -1.44
CA LEU A 138 3.86 4.51 -2.20
C LEU A 138 5.06 4.73 -1.28
N LEU A 139 4.87 5.26 -0.08
CA LEU A 139 5.95 5.38 0.91
C LEU A 139 6.53 4.04 1.35
N SER A 140 5.78 2.95 1.21
CA SER A 140 6.26 1.60 1.50
C SER A 140 7.21 1.04 0.43
N LEU A 141 7.30 1.68 -0.73
CA LEU A 141 8.23 1.27 -1.77
C LEU A 141 9.68 1.53 -1.36
N SER A 142 10.56 0.63 -1.81
CA SER A 142 12.01 0.75 -1.54
C SER A 142 12.57 2.04 -2.15
N GLY A 143 13.24 2.83 -1.32
CA GLY A 143 13.85 4.08 -1.75
C GLY A 143 12.88 5.25 -1.95
N ALA A 144 11.60 5.10 -1.68
CA ALA A 144 10.66 6.20 -1.66
C ALA A 144 10.96 7.12 -0.47
N LYS A 145 11.48 8.31 -0.77
CA LYS A 145 11.90 9.30 0.24
C LYS A 145 10.75 10.20 0.67
N ALA A 146 10.03 10.74 -0.30
CA ALA A 146 8.85 11.55 -0.09
C ALA A 146 7.80 11.24 -1.16
N VAL A 147 6.55 11.25 -0.76
CA VAL A 147 5.42 11.09 -1.67
C VAL A 147 4.46 12.24 -1.46
N GLU A 148 4.12 12.92 -2.52
CA GLU A 148 3.09 13.96 -2.54
C GLU A 148 1.97 13.54 -3.46
N VAL A 149 0.74 13.59 -2.96
CA VAL A 149 -0.47 13.31 -3.75
C VAL A 149 -1.29 14.60 -3.80
N GLU A 150 -1.41 15.14 -5.00
CA GLU A 150 -2.16 16.36 -5.28
C GLU A 150 -3.50 16.01 -5.91
N LEU A 151 -4.59 16.49 -5.30
CA LEU A 151 -5.93 16.38 -5.88
C LEU A 151 -6.15 17.53 -6.84
N VAL A 152 -6.43 17.22 -8.12
CA VAL A 152 -6.69 18.19 -9.17
C VAL A 152 -8.09 18.00 -9.73
N TRP A 153 -8.72 19.10 -10.14
CA TRP A 153 -10.10 19.11 -10.61
C TRP A 153 -10.23 19.48 -12.10
N GLU A 154 -9.13 19.79 -12.72
CA GLU A 154 -9.01 20.11 -14.14
C GLU A 154 -8.03 19.15 -14.83
N PRO A 155 -8.43 18.47 -15.90
CA PRO A 155 -9.79 18.38 -16.44
C PRO A 155 -10.74 17.61 -15.52
N GLN A 156 -12.03 17.93 -15.58
CA GLN A 156 -13.03 17.20 -14.80
C GLN A 156 -13.13 15.76 -15.30
N TRP A 157 -13.16 14.81 -14.36
CA TRP A 157 -13.30 13.40 -14.68
C TRP A 157 -14.65 13.10 -15.34
N ASN A 158 -14.63 12.19 -16.31
CA ASN A 158 -15.81 11.62 -16.93
C ASN A 158 -15.60 10.13 -17.25
N GLN A 159 -16.67 9.44 -17.59
CA GLN A 159 -16.63 7.99 -17.83
C GLN A 159 -15.76 7.58 -19.03
N ASP A 160 -15.53 8.47 -19.98
CA ASP A 160 -14.69 8.18 -21.15
C ASP A 160 -13.20 8.03 -20.77
N MET A 161 -12.82 8.50 -19.59
CA MET A 161 -11.47 8.36 -19.06
C MET A 161 -11.16 6.97 -18.52
N MET A 162 -12.20 6.14 -18.31
CA MET A 162 -12.03 4.76 -17.84
C MET A 162 -11.36 3.91 -18.91
N SER A 163 -10.56 2.91 -18.46
CA SER A 163 -10.07 1.86 -19.36
C SER A 163 -11.22 1.00 -19.88
N ASP A 164 -11.00 0.33 -21.01
CA ASP A 164 -12.00 -0.59 -21.57
C ASP A 164 -12.32 -1.72 -20.60
N ALA A 165 -11.32 -2.22 -19.85
CA ALA A 165 -11.50 -3.22 -18.81
C ALA A 165 -12.43 -2.73 -17.69
N ALA A 166 -12.28 -1.48 -17.25
CA ALA A 166 -13.16 -0.89 -16.25
C ALA A 166 -14.59 -0.74 -16.73
N LYS A 167 -14.77 -0.26 -17.95
CA LYS A 167 -16.10 -0.14 -18.59
C LYS A 167 -16.80 -1.49 -18.72
N LEU A 168 -16.06 -2.51 -19.12
CA LEU A 168 -16.58 -3.87 -19.23
C LEU A 168 -16.99 -4.43 -17.85
N GLN A 169 -16.17 -4.25 -16.84
CA GLN A 169 -16.43 -4.70 -15.47
C GLN A 169 -17.70 -4.04 -14.89
N LEU A 170 -17.93 -2.77 -15.22
CA LEU A 170 -19.09 -2.01 -14.75
C LEU A 170 -20.31 -2.14 -15.66
N GLY A 171 -20.21 -2.86 -16.77
CA GLY A 171 -21.33 -3.06 -17.71
C GLY A 171 -21.72 -1.80 -18.49
N LEU A 172 -20.75 -0.93 -18.77
CA LEU A 172 -20.95 0.36 -19.46
C LEU A 172 -20.77 0.30 -20.98
N TYR A 173 -20.92 -0.86 -21.58
CA TYR A 173 -20.95 -1.02 -23.05
C TYR A 173 -22.38 -1.07 -23.57
#